data_96d35bffabd5793989ac0bdd3c3f8fa8
#
_entry.id   96d35bffabd5793989ac0bdd3c3f8fa8
#
_cell.length_a   1.000
_cell.length_b   1.000
_cell.length_c   1.000
_cell.angle_alpha   90.00
_cell.angle_beta   90.00
_cell.angle_gamma   90.00
#
_symmetry.space_group_name_H-M   'P 1'
#
loop_
_entity.id
_entity.type
_entity.pdbx_description
1 polymer ?
#
loop_
_entity_poly.entity_id
_entity_poly.type
_entity_poly.pdbx_seq_one_letter_code
_entity_poly.pdbx_strand_id
1 'polypeptide(L)'
;MEEEHLREAEFLFEVREAVLDTPHYSLAELEAGPEQRLLAHVDALVIGGPLVADRLLFATIDDEDEIEDYEAIAAASMAVLAQPHTDRHERLLAILAQGHDTQLHGVSRALQLTDSTWLESRLRRATADAAALSAPRFLTTCLTALAARGADLAEGLHPFLRSTDPAVARAAAMLARFNRDRTSLELLGPLAQAADPQLRRTTIETALYRLMPGAWESAVYWAFMAGESDFRRDALVWVACLGDARVHERLLAYADDPVHQSDALWAMGFTGRVAAVERCIPLLANENIGPLAAEVVCAITGLASDAEGLWHPPSSDPEPEQTLPELADDDLDADLVPKAEASLPVPDPDEIAAWWQENRSNFDPGLRYIAGRPFDRDALVDGLWNAPMRRRHVLAFELGVRSGGAFVDTRAMCATQKLQLGALDNVGRIDCQQGLSAR
;
A
#
# COMPACT_ATOMS: atom_id res chain seq x y z
N MET A 1 -20.06 -28.24 -3.67
CA MET A 1 -19.76 -27.31 -4.80
C MET A 1 -19.63 -25.87 -4.26
N GLU A 2 -20.65 -25.32 -3.60
CA GLU A 2 -20.60 -23.96 -3.05
C GLU A 2 -19.55 -23.77 -1.96
N GLU A 3 -19.37 -24.77 -1.07
CA GLU A 3 -18.30 -24.78 -0.07
C GLU A 3 -16.91 -24.81 -0.72
N GLU A 4 -16.76 -25.50 -1.85
CA GLU A 4 -15.51 -25.52 -2.61
C GLU A 4 -15.24 -24.16 -3.24
N HIS A 5 -16.27 -23.51 -3.80
CA HIS A 5 -16.12 -22.14 -4.31
C HIS A 5 -15.73 -21.15 -3.21
N LEU A 6 -16.24 -21.31 -1.97
CA LEU A 6 -15.87 -20.44 -0.87
C LEU A 6 -14.40 -20.65 -0.46
N ARG A 7 -13.94 -21.89 -0.34
CA ARG A 7 -12.53 -22.21 -0.01
C ARG A 7 -11.55 -21.69 -1.08
N GLU A 8 -11.91 -21.86 -2.36
CA GLU A 8 -11.09 -21.30 -3.45
C GLU A 8 -11.10 -19.77 -3.45
N ALA A 9 -12.23 -19.14 -3.12
CA ALA A 9 -12.32 -17.68 -3.00
C ALA A 9 -11.48 -17.16 -1.82
N GLU A 10 -11.50 -17.84 -0.68
CA GLU A 10 -10.65 -17.57 0.49
C GLU A 10 -9.16 -17.63 0.10
N PHE A 11 -8.70 -18.76 -0.44
CA PHE A 11 -7.30 -18.92 -0.87
C PHE A 11 -6.88 -17.85 -1.90
N LEU A 12 -7.73 -17.56 -2.89
CA LEU A 12 -7.43 -16.55 -3.91
C LEU A 12 -7.46 -15.13 -3.37
N PHE A 13 -8.24 -14.89 -2.31
CA PHE A 13 -8.25 -13.62 -1.60
C PHE A 13 -6.92 -13.42 -0.86
N GLU A 14 -6.46 -14.43 -0.12
CA GLU A 14 -5.15 -14.45 0.54
C GLU A 14 -4.02 -14.20 -0.46
N VAL A 15 -3.98 -14.97 -1.56
CA VAL A 15 -2.98 -14.80 -2.63
C VAL A 15 -3.03 -13.38 -3.20
N ARG A 16 -4.24 -12.82 -3.43
CA ARG A 16 -4.39 -11.46 -3.92
C ARG A 16 -3.79 -10.43 -2.96
N GLU A 17 -4.11 -10.52 -1.68
CA GLU A 17 -3.57 -9.57 -0.69
C GLU A 17 -2.04 -9.68 -0.58
N ALA A 18 -1.50 -10.90 -0.56
CA ALA A 18 -0.06 -11.14 -0.53
C ALA A 18 0.66 -10.55 -1.76
N VAL A 19 0.07 -10.70 -2.94
CA VAL A 19 0.65 -10.21 -4.21
C VAL A 19 0.76 -8.69 -4.26
N LEU A 20 -0.08 -7.94 -3.53
CA LEU A 20 -0.04 -6.47 -3.53
C LEU A 20 1.30 -5.88 -3.05
N ASP A 21 2.07 -6.62 -2.28
CA ASP A 21 3.34 -6.17 -1.73
C ASP A 21 4.56 -6.91 -2.34
N THR A 22 4.37 -7.70 -3.43
CA THR A 22 5.44 -8.47 -4.07
C THR A 22 6.16 -7.69 -5.18
N PRO A 23 7.43 -8.04 -5.48
CA PRO A 23 8.18 -7.48 -6.60
C PRO A 23 7.88 -8.13 -7.95
N HIS A 24 7.09 -9.23 -8.00
CA HIS A 24 6.96 -10.06 -9.19
C HIS A 24 5.70 -9.82 -10.02
N TYR A 25 4.71 -9.13 -9.47
CA TYR A 25 3.44 -8.92 -10.13
C TYR A 25 3.27 -7.48 -10.60
N SER A 26 2.80 -7.33 -11.83
CA SER A 26 2.22 -6.10 -12.37
C SER A 26 0.71 -6.07 -12.16
N LEU A 27 0.06 -4.92 -12.43
CA LEU A 27 -1.39 -4.81 -12.37
C LEU A 27 -2.09 -5.78 -13.35
N ALA A 28 -1.51 -6.00 -14.53
CA ALA A 28 -2.07 -6.90 -15.53
C ALA A 28 -2.01 -8.37 -15.09
N GLU A 29 -0.93 -8.78 -14.44
CA GLU A 29 -0.75 -10.15 -13.92
C GLU A 29 -1.65 -10.40 -12.71
N LEU A 30 -1.80 -9.43 -11.80
CA LEU A 30 -2.75 -9.52 -10.71
C LEU A 30 -4.19 -9.71 -11.23
N GLU A 31 -4.59 -8.91 -12.23
CA GLU A 31 -5.92 -9.00 -12.83
C GLU A 31 -6.17 -10.35 -13.51
N ALA A 32 -5.27 -10.77 -14.40
CA ALA A 32 -5.44 -11.98 -15.20
C ALA A 32 -5.26 -13.28 -14.39
N GLY A 33 -4.62 -13.20 -13.24
CA GLY A 33 -4.34 -14.34 -12.37
C GLY A 33 -5.28 -14.40 -11.16
N PRO A 34 -4.81 -14.01 -9.96
CA PRO A 34 -5.57 -14.18 -8.72
C PRO A 34 -6.94 -13.51 -8.73
N GLU A 35 -7.02 -12.25 -9.22
CA GLU A 35 -8.24 -11.45 -9.11
C GLU A 35 -9.36 -11.95 -10.01
N GLN A 36 -9.07 -12.30 -11.27
CA GLN A 36 -10.06 -12.85 -12.18
C GLN A 36 -10.63 -14.17 -11.66
N ARG A 37 -9.77 -15.03 -11.10
CA ARG A 37 -10.18 -16.30 -10.51
C ARG A 37 -11.03 -16.10 -9.25
N LEU A 38 -10.61 -15.20 -8.35
CA LEU A 38 -11.38 -14.81 -7.16
C LEU A 38 -12.79 -14.37 -7.54
N LEU A 39 -12.91 -13.45 -8.48
CA LEU A 39 -14.21 -12.94 -8.93
C LEU A 39 -15.08 -14.04 -9.53
N ALA A 40 -14.52 -15.00 -10.27
CA ALA A 40 -15.28 -16.13 -10.82
C ALA A 40 -15.88 -17.02 -9.71
N HIS A 41 -15.15 -17.25 -8.61
CA HIS A 41 -15.66 -17.99 -7.47
C HIS A 41 -16.70 -17.19 -6.67
N VAL A 42 -16.48 -15.89 -6.48
CA VAL A 42 -17.48 -14.98 -5.89
C VAL A 42 -18.78 -14.99 -6.71
N ASP A 43 -18.70 -14.90 -8.04
CA ASP A 43 -19.87 -14.96 -8.93
C ASP A 43 -20.62 -16.29 -8.79
N ALA A 44 -19.92 -17.41 -8.67
CA ALA A 44 -20.54 -18.72 -8.44
C ALA A 44 -21.34 -18.76 -7.12
N LEU A 45 -20.79 -18.16 -6.05
CA LEU A 45 -21.48 -18.02 -4.76
C LEU A 45 -22.72 -17.10 -4.87
N VAL A 46 -22.64 -16.04 -5.66
CA VAL A 46 -23.77 -15.13 -5.94
C VAL A 46 -24.88 -15.87 -6.67
N ILE A 47 -24.56 -16.71 -7.67
CA ILE A 47 -25.53 -17.53 -8.43
C ILE A 47 -26.25 -18.52 -7.50
N GLY A 48 -25.60 -19.03 -6.46
CA GLY A 48 -26.22 -19.89 -5.45
C GLY A 48 -27.37 -19.23 -4.68
N GLY A 49 -27.45 -17.90 -4.74
CA GLY A 49 -28.60 -17.09 -4.31
C GLY A 49 -28.84 -17.08 -2.80
N PRO A 50 -30.08 -16.74 -2.38
CA PRO A 50 -30.41 -16.54 -0.97
C PRO A 50 -30.08 -17.71 -0.04
N LEU A 51 -30.24 -18.93 -0.52
CA LEU A 51 -30.00 -20.13 0.28
C LEU A 51 -28.51 -20.30 0.64
N VAL A 52 -27.63 -20.04 -0.34
CA VAL A 52 -26.18 -20.08 -0.12
C VAL A 52 -25.78 -18.93 0.80
N ALA A 53 -26.32 -17.72 0.58
CA ALA A 53 -26.05 -16.59 1.46
C ALA A 53 -26.39 -16.89 2.93
N ASP A 54 -27.59 -17.42 3.21
CA ASP A 54 -28.07 -17.63 4.57
C ASP A 54 -27.42 -18.86 5.26
N ARG A 55 -27.09 -19.93 4.52
CA ARG A 55 -26.63 -21.19 5.10
C ARG A 55 -25.11 -21.38 5.05
N LEU A 56 -24.43 -20.71 4.13
CA LEU A 56 -23.00 -20.84 3.97
C LEU A 56 -22.29 -19.50 4.28
N LEU A 57 -22.60 -18.43 3.53
CA LEU A 57 -21.83 -17.19 3.67
C LEU A 57 -21.99 -16.55 5.06
N PHE A 58 -23.21 -16.44 5.57
CA PHE A 58 -23.41 -15.93 6.93
C PHE A 58 -23.00 -16.92 8.02
N ALA A 59 -23.00 -18.24 7.78
CA ALA A 59 -22.43 -19.17 8.72
C ALA A 59 -20.92 -18.96 8.87
N THR A 60 -20.20 -18.69 7.77
CA THR A 60 -18.78 -18.35 7.80
C THR A 60 -18.52 -16.99 8.43
N ILE A 61 -19.36 -15.96 8.13
CA ILE A 61 -19.16 -14.60 8.67
C ILE A 61 -19.48 -14.55 10.17
N ASP A 62 -20.48 -15.31 10.65
CA ASP A 62 -20.94 -15.30 12.04
C ASP A 62 -20.23 -16.37 12.90
N ASP A 63 -19.26 -17.10 12.34
CA ASP A 63 -18.53 -18.13 13.08
C ASP A 63 -17.73 -17.51 14.24
N GLU A 64 -18.06 -17.93 15.47
CA GLU A 64 -17.44 -17.44 16.70
C GLU A 64 -16.24 -18.34 17.11
N ASP A 65 -16.07 -19.53 16.52
CA ASP A 65 -14.94 -20.41 16.76
C ASP A 65 -13.71 -19.82 16.05
N GLU A 66 -12.88 -19.13 16.81
CA GLU A 66 -11.51 -18.60 16.55
C GLU A 66 -10.91 -18.93 15.14
N ILE A 67 -11.64 -18.56 14.08
CA ILE A 67 -11.07 -18.54 12.75
C ILE A 67 -10.11 -17.35 12.74
N GLU A 68 -8.81 -17.62 12.75
CA GLU A 68 -7.78 -16.59 12.60
C GLU A 68 -7.80 -15.99 11.19
N ASP A 69 -8.48 -16.64 10.24
CA ASP A 69 -8.45 -16.34 8.82
C ASP A 69 -9.58 -15.36 8.44
N TYR A 70 -9.27 -14.08 8.43
CA TYR A 70 -10.21 -13.02 7.97
C TYR A 70 -10.54 -13.13 6.47
N GLU A 71 -9.76 -13.88 5.69
CA GLU A 71 -9.88 -14.05 4.24
C GLU A 71 -11.18 -14.76 3.86
N ALA A 72 -11.56 -15.80 4.60
CA ALA A 72 -12.84 -16.50 4.42
C ALA A 72 -14.02 -15.55 4.63
N ILE A 73 -13.94 -14.72 5.69
CA ILE A 73 -14.95 -13.73 6.01
C ILE A 73 -15.00 -12.64 4.93
N ALA A 74 -13.85 -12.19 4.43
CA ALA A 74 -13.78 -11.21 3.36
C ALA A 74 -14.39 -11.74 2.06
N ALA A 75 -14.04 -12.96 1.65
CA ALA A 75 -14.59 -13.60 0.44
C ALA A 75 -16.12 -13.80 0.54
N ALA A 76 -16.60 -14.30 1.69
CA ALA A 76 -18.03 -14.45 1.95
C ALA A 76 -18.75 -13.10 1.93
N SER A 77 -18.17 -12.07 2.55
CA SER A 77 -18.71 -10.71 2.57
C SER A 77 -18.76 -10.07 1.17
N MET A 78 -17.74 -10.28 0.34
CA MET A 78 -17.73 -9.86 -1.06
C MET A 78 -18.90 -10.50 -1.82
N ALA A 79 -19.11 -11.81 -1.65
CA ALA A 79 -20.23 -12.52 -2.29
C ALA A 79 -21.60 -12.02 -1.81
N VAL A 80 -21.75 -11.64 -0.53
CA VAL A 80 -22.98 -11.01 -0.02
C VAL A 80 -23.16 -9.62 -0.65
N LEU A 81 -22.12 -8.80 -0.71
CA LEU A 81 -22.17 -7.43 -1.25
C LEU A 81 -22.40 -7.38 -2.76
N ALA A 82 -21.98 -8.42 -3.48
CA ALA A 82 -22.20 -8.55 -4.92
C ALA A 82 -23.63 -8.97 -5.30
N GLN A 83 -24.42 -9.47 -4.34
CA GLN A 83 -25.85 -9.77 -4.58
C GLN A 83 -26.67 -8.49 -4.71
N PRO A 84 -27.88 -8.54 -5.33
CA PRO A 84 -28.80 -7.42 -5.30
C PRO A 84 -29.07 -6.95 -3.86
N HIS A 85 -29.18 -5.63 -3.67
CA HIS A 85 -29.37 -5.05 -2.33
C HIS A 85 -30.60 -5.64 -1.62
N THR A 86 -30.37 -6.13 -0.41
CA THR A 86 -31.39 -6.78 0.43
C THR A 86 -31.09 -6.50 1.91
N ASP A 87 -31.97 -6.99 2.81
CA ASP A 87 -31.73 -6.97 4.27
C ASP A 87 -30.42 -7.68 4.67
N ARG A 88 -29.86 -8.54 3.82
CA ARG A 88 -28.56 -9.18 4.05
C ARG A 88 -27.40 -8.19 4.10
N HIS A 89 -27.46 -7.14 3.30
CA HIS A 89 -26.46 -6.05 3.36
C HIS A 89 -26.54 -5.31 4.70
N GLU A 90 -27.75 -5.05 5.21
CA GLU A 90 -27.92 -4.42 6.52
C GLU A 90 -27.49 -5.36 7.65
N ARG A 91 -27.72 -6.68 7.52
CA ARG A 91 -27.19 -7.67 8.46
C ARG A 91 -25.67 -7.67 8.49
N LEU A 92 -25.02 -7.66 7.31
CA LEU A 92 -23.56 -7.56 7.22
C LEU A 92 -23.03 -6.29 7.89
N LEU A 93 -23.65 -5.14 7.64
CA LEU A 93 -23.25 -3.89 8.29
C LEU A 93 -23.52 -3.87 9.80
N ALA A 94 -24.48 -4.63 10.31
CA ALA A 94 -24.74 -4.74 11.75
C ALA A 94 -23.58 -5.44 12.49
N ILE A 95 -22.84 -6.34 11.83
CA ILE A 95 -21.66 -7.01 12.39
C ILE A 95 -20.58 -5.98 12.76
N LEU A 96 -20.47 -4.88 12.03
CA LEU A 96 -19.47 -3.84 12.31
C LEU A 96 -19.64 -3.20 13.71
N ALA A 97 -20.84 -3.28 14.31
CA ALA A 97 -21.09 -2.72 15.63
C ALA A 97 -20.71 -3.68 16.78
N GLN A 98 -20.71 -4.99 16.54
CA GLN A 98 -20.63 -6.01 17.60
C GLN A 98 -19.66 -7.15 17.29
N GLY A 99 -19.10 -7.23 16.08
CA GLY A 99 -18.20 -8.30 15.64
C GLY A 99 -16.86 -8.31 16.40
N HIS A 100 -16.23 -9.47 16.43
CA HIS A 100 -14.84 -9.61 16.90
C HIS A 100 -13.83 -9.10 15.85
N ASP A 101 -12.55 -9.00 16.20
CA ASP A 101 -11.54 -8.32 15.39
C ASP A 101 -11.37 -8.94 13.98
N THR A 102 -11.37 -10.26 13.87
CA THR A 102 -11.25 -10.98 12.58
C THR A 102 -12.46 -10.70 11.68
N GLN A 103 -13.69 -10.75 12.23
CA GLN A 103 -14.91 -10.39 11.49
C GLN A 103 -14.85 -8.96 10.98
N LEU A 104 -14.46 -8.03 11.86
CA LEU A 104 -14.34 -6.61 11.48
C LEU A 104 -13.30 -6.40 10.39
N HIS A 105 -12.17 -7.12 10.45
CA HIS A 105 -11.14 -7.06 9.43
C HIS A 105 -11.67 -7.55 8.08
N GLY A 106 -12.22 -8.77 8.03
CA GLY A 106 -12.73 -9.36 6.78
C GLY A 106 -13.86 -8.53 6.16
N VAL A 107 -14.87 -8.15 6.95
CA VAL A 107 -15.97 -7.30 6.46
C VAL A 107 -15.45 -5.92 6.02
N SER A 108 -14.56 -5.29 6.79
CA SER A 108 -13.96 -3.99 6.44
C SER A 108 -13.23 -4.07 5.10
N ARG A 109 -12.47 -5.14 4.87
CA ARG A 109 -11.74 -5.32 3.62
C ARG A 109 -12.69 -5.53 2.44
N ALA A 110 -13.72 -6.35 2.59
CA ALA A 110 -14.76 -6.51 1.56
C ALA A 110 -15.46 -5.19 1.22
N LEU A 111 -15.79 -4.38 2.25
CA LEU A 111 -16.37 -3.06 2.04
C LEU A 111 -15.46 -2.12 1.25
N GLN A 112 -14.14 -2.16 1.48
CA GLN A 112 -13.17 -1.33 0.72
C GLN A 112 -13.09 -1.77 -0.75
N LEU A 113 -13.19 -3.06 -1.03
CA LEU A 113 -13.06 -3.62 -2.38
C LEU A 113 -14.33 -3.53 -3.21
N THR A 114 -15.49 -3.40 -2.56
CA THR A 114 -16.78 -3.34 -3.28
C THR A 114 -17.06 -1.94 -3.80
N ASP A 115 -17.18 -1.79 -5.11
CA ASP A 115 -17.61 -0.54 -5.74
C ASP A 115 -19.13 -0.50 -5.87
N SER A 116 -19.77 0.32 -5.02
CA SER A 116 -21.23 0.47 -5.01
C SER A 116 -21.64 1.85 -4.49
N THR A 117 -22.39 2.58 -5.30
CA THR A 117 -22.94 3.90 -4.94
C THR A 117 -23.94 3.80 -3.79
N TRP A 118 -24.68 2.69 -3.70
CA TRP A 118 -25.55 2.40 -2.56
C TRP A 118 -24.73 2.32 -1.27
N LEU A 119 -23.63 1.55 -1.28
CA LEU A 119 -22.78 1.34 -0.12
C LEU A 119 -22.19 2.66 0.37
N GLU A 120 -21.63 3.49 -0.52
CA GLU A 120 -21.11 4.79 -0.14
C GLU A 120 -22.18 5.66 0.54
N SER A 121 -23.38 5.73 -0.05
CA SER A 121 -24.50 6.49 0.51
C SER A 121 -24.92 5.97 1.89
N ARG A 122 -24.85 4.66 2.10
CA ARG A 122 -25.18 4.00 3.37
C ARG A 122 -24.11 4.29 4.43
N LEU A 123 -22.83 4.20 4.07
CA LEU A 123 -21.71 4.51 4.97
C LEU A 123 -21.73 5.99 5.40
N ARG A 124 -22.00 6.92 4.47
CA ARG A 124 -22.16 8.36 4.80
C ARG A 124 -23.28 8.61 5.79
N ARG A 125 -24.42 7.93 5.64
CA ARG A 125 -25.53 8.02 6.60
C ARG A 125 -25.15 7.43 7.95
N ALA A 126 -24.43 6.31 7.95
CA ALA A 126 -23.98 5.66 9.18
C ALA A 126 -23.04 6.57 10.00
N THR A 127 -22.14 7.30 9.36
CA THR A 127 -21.25 8.24 10.06
C THR A 127 -21.99 9.48 10.60
N ALA A 128 -23.15 9.81 10.04
CA ALA A 128 -23.97 10.94 10.51
C ALA A 128 -24.91 10.57 11.69
N ASP A 129 -25.06 9.28 12.00
CA ASP A 129 -25.91 8.82 13.10
C ASP A 129 -25.23 9.05 14.44
N ALA A 130 -25.90 9.76 15.34
CA ALA A 130 -25.38 10.04 16.69
C ALA A 130 -25.10 8.76 17.50
N ALA A 131 -25.84 7.67 17.27
CA ALA A 131 -25.60 6.38 17.92
C ALA A 131 -24.27 5.75 17.48
N ALA A 132 -23.83 6.00 16.26
CA ALA A 132 -22.54 5.52 15.75
C ALA A 132 -21.34 6.18 16.47
N LEU A 133 -21.47 7.40 16.96
CA LEU A 133 -20.41 8.12 17.69
C LEU A 133 -19.93 7.39 18.97
N SER A 134 -20.71 6.46 19.48
CA SER A 134 -20.36 5.61 20.63
C SER A 134 -19.76 4.26 20.25
N ALA A 135 -19.58 3.97 18.95
CA ALA A 135 -19.05 2.70 18.43
C ALA A 135 -17.75 2.92 17.62
N PRO A 136 -16.58 3.06 18.28
CA PRO A 136 -15.32 3.42 17.60
C PRO A 136 -14.94 2.46 16.47
N ARG A 137 -15.09 1.15 16.68
CA ARG A 137 -14.77 0.12 15.66
C ARG A 137 -15.62 0.30 14.40
N PHE A 138 -16.93 0.48 14.58
CA PHE A 138 -17.84 0.74 13.47
C PHE A 138 -17.48 2.00 12.69
N LEU A 139 -17.16 3.09 13.41
CA LEU A 139 -16.74 4.35 12.79
C LEU A 139 -15.44 4.20 12.03
N THR A 140 -14.44 3.55 12.62
CA THR A 140 -13.14 3.29 11.96
C THR A 140 -13.36 2.57 10.63
N THR A 141 -14.16 1.52 10.62
CA THR A 141 -14.46 0.76 9.40
C THR A 141 -15.19 1.60 8.36
N CYS A 142 -16.23 2.35 8.76
CA CYS A 142 -16.97 3.22 7.85
C CYS A 142 -16.07 4.31 7.23
N LEU A 143 -15.23 4.97 8.05
CA LEU A 143 -14.33 6.02 7.58
C LEU A 143 -13.24 5.47 6.67
N THR A 144 -12.67 4.29 6.98
CA THR A 144 -11.67 3.62 6.14
C THR A 144 -12.27 3.22 4.79
N ALA A 145 -13.47 2.64 4.79
CA ALA A 145 -14.16 2.29 3.55
C ALA A 145 -14.55 3.52 2.70
N LEU A 146 -14.85 4.64 3.32
CA LEU A 146 -15.08 5.92 2.63
C LEU A 146 -13.77 6.51 2.08
N ALA A 147 -12.65 6.37 2.81
CA ALA A 147 -11.35 6.82 2.34
C ALA A 147 -10.86 6.04 1.10
N ALA A 148 -11.08 4.73 1.05
CA ALA A 148 -10.81 3.91 -0.13
C ALA A 148 -11.58 4.36 -1.38
N ARG A 149 -12.70 5.06 -1.20
CA ARG A 149 -13.54 5.64 -2.28
C ARG A 149 -13.19 7.09 -2.61
N GLY A 150 -12.25 7.69 -1.91
CA GLY A 150 -11.96 9.12 -2.07
C GLY A 150 -13.12 10.04 -1.67
N ALA A 151 -13.96 9.62 -0.72
CA ALA A 151 -15.16 10.34 -0.33
C ALA A 151 -14.82 11.64 0.42
N ASP A 152 -15.63 12.70 0.22
CA ASP A 152 -15.53 13.97 0.95
C ASP A 152 -16.73 14.10 1.91
N LEU A 153 -16.47 14.19 3.21
CA LEU A 153 -17.49 14.39 4.24
C LEU A 153 -17.67 15.87 4.63
N ALA A 154 -16.92 16.78 4.03
CA ALA A 154 -16.93 18.20 4.38
C ALA A 154 -16.82 18.42 5.92
N GLU A 155 -17.66 19.27 6.49
CA GLU A 155 -17.69 19.56 7.95
C GLU A 155 -18.01 18.32 8.82
N GLY A 156 -18.66 17.31 8.26
CA GLY A 156 -18.97 16.05 8.94
C GLY A 156 -17.74 15.27 9.41
N LEU A 157 -16.54 15.63 8.93
CA LEU A 157 -15.29 15.01 9.35
C LEU A 157 -14.77 15.56 10.71
N HIS A 158 -15.17 16.76 11.15
CA HIS A 158 -14.64 17.42 12.34
C HIS A 158 -14.75 16.60 13.63
N PRO A 159 -15.88 15.95 13.96
CA PRO A 159 -16.01 15.17 15.19
C PRO A 159 -14.99 14.02 15.24
N PHE A 160 -14.72 13.38 14.10
CA PHE A 160 -13.83 12.23 14.01
C PHE A 160 -12.35 12.65 14.11
N LEU A 161 -11.95 13.77 13.52
CA LEU A 161 -10.61 14.35 13.69
C LEU A 161 -10.34 14.80 15.13
N ARG A 162 -11.37 15.05 15.93
CA ARG A 162 -11.27 15.38 17.36
C ARG A 162 -11.50 14.18 18.28
N SER A 163 -11.62 12.98 17.71
CA SER A 163 -11.83 11.77 18.50
C SER A 163 -10.66 11.52 19.45
N THR A 164 -10.97 11.08 20.67
CA THR A 164 -9.97 10.59 21.62
C THR A 164 -9.51 9.16 21.31
N ASP A 165 -10.26 8.44 20.48
CA ASP A 165 -9.87 7.13 19.99
C ASP A 165 -8.90 7.30 18.81
N PRO A 166 -7.64 6.79 18.92
CA PRO A 166 -6.63 7.00 17.89
C PRO A 166 -6.96 6.29 16.56
N ALA A 167 -7.71 5.18 16.58
CA ALA A 167 -8.09 4.47 15.36
C ALA A 167 -9.13 5.26 14.56
N VAL A 168 -10.11 5.85 15.23
CA VAL A 168 -11.11 6.75 14.62
C VAL A 168 -10.42 8.00 14.05
N ALA A 169 -9.55 8.64 14.86
CA ALA A 169 -8.82 9.83 14.42
C ALA A 169 -7.90 9.52 13.21
N ARG A 170 -7.27 8.35 13.20
CA ARG A 170 -6.44 7.88 12.06
C ARG A 170 -7.26 7.68 10.79
N ALA A 171 -8.40 7.00 10.88
CA ALA A 171 -9.29 6.80 9.73
C ALA A 171 -9.82 8.14 9.19
N ALA A 172 -10.14 9.08 10.09
CA ALA A 172 -10.53 10.44 9.73
C ALA A 172 -9.38 11.23 9.08
N ALA A 173 -8.16 11.12 9.59
CA ALA A 173 -6.98 11.74 9.00
C ALA A 173 -6.69 11.19 7.59
N MET A 174 -6.87 9.89 7.36
CA MET A 174 -6.76 9.30 6.02
C MET A 174 -7.83 9.86 5.06
N LEU A 175 -9.08 9.96 5.52
CA LEU A 175 -10.18 10.52 4.73
C LEU A 175 -10.00 12.02 4.44
N ALA A 176 -9.28 12.75 5.31
CA ALA A 176 -9.00 14.17 5.11
C ALA A 176 -8.18 14.49 3.86
N ARG A 177 -7.53 13.48 3.23
CA ARG A 177 -6.89 13.63 1.91
C ARG A 177 -7.84 14.19 0.85
N PHE A 178 -9.10 13.80 0.92
CA PHE A 178 -10.14 14.14 -0.05
C PHE A 178 -11.03 15.29 0.40
N ASN A 179 -10.90 15.70 1.66
CA ASN A 179 -11.75 16.73 2.24
C ASN A 179 -11.37 18.13 1.72
N ARG A 180 -12.36 18.90 1.32
CA ARG A 180 -12.20 20.28 0.80
C ARG A 180 -12.40 21.34 1.87
N ASP A 181 -12.93 20.97 3.02
CA ASP A 181 -13.16 21.90 4.12
C ASP A 181 -11.84 22.28 4.78
N ARG A 182 -11.57 23.59 4.82
CA ARG A 182 -10.33 24.13 5.38
C ARG A 182 -10.17 23.87 6.87
N THR A 183 -11.26 23.92 7.63
CA THR A 183 -11.23 23.68 9.07
C THR A 183 -10.85 22.23 9.40
N SER A 184 -11.31 21.28 8.60
CA SER A 184 -10.87 19.87 8.70
C SER A 184 -9.37 19.74 8.52
N LEU A 185 -8.80 20.46 7.53
CA LEU A 185 -7.35 20.42 7.30
C LEU A 185 -6.57 21.07 8.46
N GLU A 186 -7.06 22.15 9.03
CA GLU A 186 -6.44 22.81 10.20
C GLU A 186 -6.39 21.88 11.43
N LEU A 187 -7.35 20.97 11.58
CA LEU A 187 -7.39 19.97 12.66
C LEU A 187 -6.30 18.89 12.53
N LEU A 188 -5.67 18.72 11.38
CA LEU A 188 -4.56 17.78 11.20
C LEU A 188 -3.28 18.25 11.92
N GLY A 189 -3.09 19.55 12.10
CA GLY A 189 -1.87 20.09 12.71
C GLY A 189 -1.53 19.47 14.08
N PRO A 190 -2.44 19.48 15.06
CA PRO A 190 -2.24 18.83 16.36
C PRO A 190 -2.04 17.31 16.26
N LEU A 191 -2.71 16.63 15.32
CA LEU A 191 -2.62 15.17 15.14
C LEU A 191 -1.26 14.73 14.62
N ALA A 192 -0.53 15.59 13.90
CA ALA A 192 0.84 15.33 13.46
C ALA A 192 1.83 15.20 14.64
N GLN A 193 1.42 15.55 15.85
CA GLN A 193 2.20 15.40 17.09
C GLN A 193 1.57 14.37 18.05
N ALA A 194 0.62 13.56 17.58
CA ALA A 194 -0.04 12.56 18.40
C ALA A 194 0.95 11.56 19.01
N ALA A 195 0.63 11.04 20.19
CA ALA A 195 1.45 10.01 20.84
C ALA A 195 1.41 8.68 20.06
N ASP A 196 0.24 8.36 19.49
CA ASP A 196 0.07 7.16 18.65
C ASP A 196 0.88 7.30 17.34
N PRO A 197 1.85 6.37 17.06
CA PRO A 197 2.72 6.47 15.90
C PRO A 197 1.98 6.34 14.58
N GLN A 198 0.95 5.50 14.52
CA GLN A 198 0.19 5.24 13.29
C GLN A 198 -0.72 6.43 12.93
N LEU A 199 -1.34 7.06 13.93
CA LEU A 199 -2.10 8.29 13.73
C LEU A 199 -1.17 9.42 13.25
N ARG A 200 -0.01 9.58 13.88
CA ARG A 200 0.99 10.59 13.50
C ARG A 200 1.48 10.37 12.07
N ARG A 201 1.87 9.13 11.72
CA ARG A 201 2.27 8.73 10.36
C ARG A 201 1.21 9.12 9.32
N THR A 202 -0.03 8.65 9.51
CA THR A 202 -1.14 8.89 8.60
C THR A 202 -1.44 10.38 8.46
N THR A 203 -1.32 11.14 9.55
CA THR A 203 -1.55 12.58 9.54
C THR A 203 -0.48 13.32 8.75
N ILE A 204 0.80 12.99 8.94
CA ILE A 204 1.91 13.61 8.19
C ILE A 204 1.79 13.29 6.70
N GLU A 205 1.51 12.04 6.34
CA GLU A 205 1.30 11.62 4.96
C GLU A 205 0.14 12.41 4.31
N THR A 206 -0.98 12.55 5.01
CA THR A 206 -2.13 13.34 4.54
C THR A 206 -1.78 14.83 4.42
N ALA A 207 -1.01 15.38 5.36
CA ALA A 207 -0.56 16.75 5.31
C ALA A 207 0.38 17.02 4.13
N LEU A 208 1.26 16.07 3.79
CA LEU A 208 2.08 16.09 2.57
C LEU A 208 1.20 16.07 1.31
N TYR A 209 0.24 15.17 1.27
CA TYR A 209 -0.71 15.02 0.16
C TYR A 209 -1.49 16.32 -0.09
N ARG A 210 -1.78 17.07 0.97
CA ARG A 210 -2.48 18.35 0.94
C ARG A 210 -1.57 19.56 0.87
N LEU A 211 -0.24 19.37 0.77
CA LEU A 211 0.78 20.43 0.74
C LEU A 211 0.64 21.41 1.91
N MET A 212 0.36 20.89 3.11
CA MET A 212 0.15 21.72 4.29
C MET A 212 1.46 22.31 4.81
N PRO A 213 1.43 23.53 5.36
CA PRO A 213 2.60 24.12 6.00
C PRO A 213 3.17 23.22 7.11
N GLY A 214 4.49 23.06 7.17
CA GLY A 214 5.18 22.23 8.15
C GLY A 214 5.18 20.71 7.89
N ALA A 215 4.42 20.23 6.88
CA ALA A 215 4.36 18.82 6.55
C ALA A 215 5.69 18.30 6.02
N TRP A 216 6.36 19.08 5.19
CA TRP A 216 7.67 18.74 4.63
C TRP A 216 8.74 18.70 5.73
N GLU A 217 8.80 19.70 6.60
CA GLU A 217 9.71 19.75 7.73
C GLU A 217 9.50 18.57 8.68
N SER A 218 8.26 18.17 8.90
CA SER A 218 7.92 16.97 9.68
C SER A 218 8.45 15.71 9.01
N ALA A 219 8.26 15.53 7.70
CA ALA A 219 8.79 14.39 6.97
C ALA A 219 10.32 14.29 7.07
N VAL A 220 11.03 15.41 6.87
CA VAL A 220 12.50 15.47 6.99
C VAL A 220 12.96 15.16 8.42
N TYR A 221 12.25 15.66 9.43
CA TYR A 221 12.55 15.38 10.83
C TYR A 221 12.45 13.89 11.14
N TRP A 222 11.34 13.24 10.76
CA TRP A 222 11.13 11.81 11.03
C TRP A 222 12.03 10.91 10.20
N ALA A 223 12.42 11.33 9.01
CA ALA A 223 13.39 10.60 8.19
C ALA A 223 14.79 10.57 8.81
N PHE A 224 15.27 11.69 9.39
CA PHE A 224 16.69 11.84 9.68
C PHE A 224 17.05 12.29 11.10
N MET A 225 16.13 12.87 11.84
CA MET A 225 16.44 13.52 13.15
C MET A 225 15.77 12.83 14.33
N ALA A 226 14.64 12.16 14.11
CA ALA A 226 13.98 11.40 15.18
C ALA A 226 14.88 10.24 15.64
N GLY A 227 14.73 9.86 16.91
CA GLY A 227 15.26 8.60 17.43
C GLY A 227 14.61 7.38 16.74
N GLU A 228 14.49 6.26 17.42
CA GLU A 228 13.74 5.12 16.89
C GLU A 228 12.32 5.54 16.49
N SER A 229 11.87 5.07 15.32
CA SER A 229 10.57 5.42 14.76
C SER A 229 9.97 4.27 13.98
N ASP A 230 8.77 3.86 14.36
CA ASP A 230 8.00 2.78 13.72
C ASP A 230 7.65 3.07 12.25
N PHE A 231 7.81 4.31 11.80
CA PHE A 231 7.52 4.69 10.40
C PHE A 231 8.67 5.43 9.71
N ARG A 232 9.92 5.19 10.15
CA ARG A 232 11.11 5.79 9.51
C ARG A 232 11.20 5.42 8.04
N ARG A 233 10.95 4.15 7.69
CA ARG A 233 10.94 3.68 6.30
C ARG A 233 10.01 4.53 5.43
N ASP A 234 8.78 4.80 5.90
CA ASP A 234 7.83 5.66 5.19
C ASP A 234 8.37 7.09 5.05
N ALA A 235 8.93 7.65 6.12
CA ALA A 235 9.48 9.00 6.09
C ALA A 235 10.67 9.12 5.12
N LEU A 236 11.54 8.10 5.04
CA LEU A 236 12.61 8.04 4.05
C LEU A 236 12.05 7.98 2.62
N VAL A 237 10.96 7.24 2.40
CA VAL A 237 10.27 7.19 1.10
C VAL A 237 9.67 8.55 0.75
N TRP A 238 9.03 9.24 1.69
CA TRP A 238 8.48 10.58 1.43
C TRP A 238 9.58 11.57 1.01
N VAL A 239 10.73 11.55 1.67
CA VAL A 239 11.82 12.46 1.30
C VAL A 239 12.53 12.02 0.01
N ALA A 240 12.51 10.74 -0.33
CA ALA A 240 13.00 10.26 -1.62
C ALA A 240 12.13 10.73 -2.79
N CYS A 241 10.80 10.64 -2.65
CA CYS A 241 9.84 11.08 -3.67
C CYS A 241 9.85 12.61 -3.85
N LEU A 242 9.88 13.36 -2.75
CA LEU A 242 9.55 14.77 -2.73
C LEU A 242 10.76 15.69 -2.51
N GLY A 243 11.93 15.13 -2.19
CA GLY A 243 13.15 15.87 -1.88
C GLY A 243 13.86 16.45 -3.10
N ASP A 244 14.76 17.40 -2.82
CA ASP A 244 15.72 17.93 -3.78
C ASP A 244 17.05 17.14 -3.74
N ALA A 245 18.03 17.56 -4.53
CA ALA A 245 19.33 16.91 -4.61
C ALA A 245 20.04 16.83 -3.23
N ARG A 246 19.90 17.84 -2.37
CA ARG A 246 20.55 17.88 -1.06
C ARG A 246 19.94 16.85 -0.10
N VAL A 247 18.62 16.72 -0.14
CA VAL A 247 17.91 15.70 0.65
C VAL A 247 18.28 14.32 0.16
N HIS A 248 18.39 14.13 -1.17
CA HIS A 248 18.81 12.86 -1.74
C HIS A 248 20.25 12.50 -1.37
N GLU A 249 21.21 13.45 -1.40
CA GLU A 249 22.58 13.22 -0.92
C GLU A 249 22.61 12.75 0.54
N ARG A 250 21.77 13.34 1.40
CA ARG A 250 21.63 12.92 2.78
C ARG A 250 21.07 11.49 2.91
N LEU A 251 20.08 11.14 2.08
CA LEU A 251 19.52 9.78 2.04
C LEU A 251 20.58 8.77 1.60
N LEU A 252 21.40 9.09 0.58
CA LEU A 252 22.49 8.23 0.14
C LEU A 252 23.51 7.96 1.25
N ALA A 253 23.87 9.00 2.03
CA ALA A 253 24.76 8.85 3.19
C ALA A 253 24.13 8.01 4.31
N TYR A 254 22.81 8.04 4.43
CA TYR A 254 22.07 7.25 5.44
C TYR A 254 22.13 5.75 5.17
N ALA A 255 22.32 5.34 3.91
CA ALA A 255 22.55 3.94 3.53
C ALA A 255 23.89 3.35 4.01
N ASP A 256 24.79 4.18 4.58
CA ASP A 256 26.03 3.72 5.22
C ASP A 256 25.83 3.22 6.65
N ASP A 257 24.70 3.55 7.27
CA ASP A 257 24.34 3.08 8.61
C ASP A 257 23.70 1.68 8.54
N PRO A 258 24.33 0.63 9.05
CA PRO A 258 23.82 -0.74 8.99
C PRO A 258 22.40 -0.90 9.56
N VAL A 259 22.04 -0.09 10.57
CA VAL A 259 20.72 -0.14 11.21
C VAL A 259 19.61 0.33 10.27
N HIS A 260 19.93 1.27 9.38
CA HIS A 260 18.94 1.92 8.50
C HIS A 260 19.14 1.58 7.02
N GLN A 261 20.13 0.76 6.71
CA GLN A 261 20.59 0.51 5.35
C GLN A 261 19.48 -0.04 4.44
N SER A 262 18.73 -1.04 4.91
CA SER A 262 17.63 -1.61 4.10
C SER A 262 16.52 -0.60 3.81
N ASP A 263 16.12 0.19 4.81
CA ASP A 263 15.09 1.22 4.63
C ASP A 263 15.56 2.35 3.71
N ALA A 264 16.84 2.74 3.85
CA ALA A 264 17.45 3.75 2.98
C ALA A 264 17.55 3.25 1.54
N LEU A 265 17.99 2.01 1.29
CA LEU A 265 18.04 1.40 -0.03
C LEU A 265 16.65 1.34 -0.66
N TRP A 266 15.63 0.86 0.07
CA TRP A 266 14.26 0.88 -0.43
C TRP A 266 13.84 2.28 -0.89
N ALA A 267 14.06 3.29 -0.06
CA ALA A 267 13.74 4.67 -0.37
C ALA A 267 14.54 5.22 -1.57
N MET A 268 15.83 4.86 -1.69
CA MET A 268 16.70 5.30 -2.80
C MET A 268 16.13 4.95 -4.17
N GLY A 269 15.42 3.81 -4.30
CA GLY A 269 14.75 3.43 -5.54
C GLY A 269 13.68 4.40 -6.03
N PHE A 270 13.23 5.35 -5.18
CA PHE A 270 12.25 6.38 -5.53
C PHE A 270 12.87 7.76 -5.75
N THR A 271 14.17 7.93 -5.48
CA THR A 271 14.85 9.20 -5.81
C THR A 271 14.93 9.44 -7.31
N GLY A 272 15.01 8.37 -8.09
CA GLY A 272 15.24 8.43 -9.54
C GLY A 272 16.61 8.97 -9.93
N ARG A 273 17.57 9.12 -8.99
CA ARG A 273 18.87 9.73 -9.24
C ARG A 273 19.93 8.73 -9.66
N VAL A 274 20.73 9.11 -10.63
CA VAL A 274 21.91 8.35 -11.09
C VAL A 274 22.85 8.04 -9.92
N ALA A 275 23.04 8.98 -9.01
CA ALA A 275 23.87 8.80 -7.82
C ALA A 275 23.39 7.65 -6.91
N ALA A 276 22.08 7.36 -6.89
CA ALA A 276 21.54 6.21 -6.17
C ALA A 276 21.96 4.89 -6.85
N VAL A 277 21.94 4.83 -8.18
CA VAL A 277 22.47 3.67 -8.93
C VAL A 277 23.95 3.45 -8.64
N GLU A 278 24.77 4.51 -8.77
CA GLU A 278 26.21 4.46 -8.51
C GLU A 278 26.53 4.00 -7.06
N ARG A 279 25.67 4.37 -6.09
CA ARG A 279 25.78 3.92 -4.72
C ARG A 279 25.44 2.45 -4.53
N CYS A 280 24.51 1.90 -5.32
CA CYS A 280 24.07 0.51 -5.23
C CYS A 280 25.03 -0.47 -5.89
N ILE A 281 25.76 -0.08 -6.95
CA ILE A 281 26.66 -0.99 -7.69
C ILE A 281 27.65 -1.73 -6.75
N PRO A 282 28.39 -1.08 -5.84
CA PRO A 282 29.29 -1.80 -4.94
C PRO A 282 28.59 -2.67 -3.88
N LEU A 283 27.29 -2.51 -3.69
CA LEU A 283 26.49 -3.27 -2.71
C LEU A 283 25.89 -4.56 -3.30
N LEU A 284 25.94 -4.73 -4.62
CA LEU A 284 25.36 -5.89 -5.31
C LEU A 284 25.94 -7.23 -4.84
N ALA A 285 27.22 -7.25 -4.45
CA ALA A 285 27.92 -8.45 -3.98
C ALA A 285 27.55 -8.84 -2.52
N ASN A 286 26.76 -8.04 -1.83
CA ASN A 286 26.36 -8.34 -0.45
C ASN A 286 25.13 -9.27 -0.46
N GLU A 287 25.25 -10.45 0.14
CA GLU A 287 24.22 -11.48 0.15
C GLU A 287 22.89 -10.99 0.75
N ASN A 288 22.92 -10.10 1.75
CA ASN A 288 21.72 -9.67 2.46
C ASN A 288 21.00 -8.49 1.78
N ILE A 289 21.74 -7.58 1.17
CA ILE A 289 21.18 -6.32 0.61
C ILE A 289 21.40 -6.19 -0.89
N GLY A 290 22.18 -7.07 -1.51
CA GLY A 290 22.44 -7.07 -2.96
C GLY A 290 21.15 -7.12 -3.79
N PRO A 291 20.20 -8.02 -3.50
CA PRO A 291 18.91 -8.05 -4.18
C PRO A 291 18.15 -6.71 -4.10
N LEU A 292 18.14 -6.07 -2.94
CA LEU A 292 17.47 -4.76 -2.76
C LEU A 292 18.25 -3.64 -3.50
N ALA A 293 19.58 -3.68 -3.50
CA ALA A 293 20.42 -2.75 -4.27
C ALA A 293 20.17 -2.90 -5.79
N ALA A 294 20.02 -4.14 -6.27
CA ALA A 294 19.67 -4.43 -7.65
C ALA A 294 18.26 -3.93 -8.01
N GLU A 295 17.28 -4.05 -7.11
CA GLU A 295 15.94 -3.47 -7.32
C GLU A 295 16.01 -1.95 -7.51
N VAL A 296 16.87 -1.24 -6.76
CA VAL A 296 17.10 0.20 -6.97
C VAL A 296 17.63 0.48 -8.38
N VAL A 297 18.62 -0.31 -8.84
CA VAL A 297 19.15 -0.19 -10.20
C VAL A 297 18.04 -0.37 -11.23
N CYS A 298 17.27 -1.46 -11.14
CA CYS A 298 16.14 -1.75 -12.03
C CYS A 298 15.12 -0.62 -12.06
N ALA A 299 14.71 -0.15 -10.88
CA ALA A 299 13.68 0.87 -10.74
C ALA A 299 14.04 2.21 -11.40
N ILE A 300 15.31 2.57 -11.37
CA ILE A 300 15.80 3.84 -11.94
C ILE A 300 16.14 3.67 -13.40
N THR A 301 16.87 2.60 -13.75
CA THR A 301 17.44 2.42 -15.10
C THR A 301 16.55 1.70 -16.09
N GLY A 302 15.53 1.00 -15.60
CA GLY A 302 14.69 0.13 -16.44
C GLY A 302 15.37 -1.18 -16.82
N LEU A 303 16.47 -1.57 -16.16
CA LEU A 303 17.03 -2.90 -16.29
C LEU A 303 15.96 -3.92 -15.89
N ALA A 304 15.68 -4.87 -16.78
CA ALA A 304 14.69 -5.89 -16.50
C ALA A 304 15.20 -6.88 -15.44
N SER A 305 14.34 -7.19 -14.46
CA SER A 305 14.66 -8.12 -13.37
C SER A 305 14.76 -9.59 -13.79
N ASP A 306 14.51 -9.88 -15.07
CA ASP A 306 14.60 -11.18 -15.72
C ASP A 306 15.57 -11.16 -16.93
N ALA A 307 16.38 -10.12 -17.08
CA ALA A 307 17.34 -10.00 -18.16
C ALA A 307 18.35 -11.17 -18.13
N GLU A 308 18.48 -11.87 -19.25
CA GLU A 308 19.33 -13.05 -19.36
C GLU A 308 20.79 -12.73 -18.99
N GLY A 309 21.39 -13.57 -18.15
CA GLY A 309 22.79 -13.47 -17.74
C GLY A 309 23.11 -12.46 -16.64
N LEU A 310 22.13 -11.66 -16.21
CA LEU A 310 22.35 -10.64 -15.15
C LEU A 310 21.90 -11.11 -13.76
N TRP A 311 21.28 -12.27 -13.68
CA TRP A 311 20.69 -12.79 -12.44
C TRP A 311 21.09 -14.25 -12.25
N HIS A 312 21.35 -14.61 -11.00
CA HIS A 312 21.50 -16.01 -10.65
C HIS A 312 20.15 -16.71 -10.76
N PRO A 313 20.13 -17.94 -11.32
CA PRO A 313 18.91 -18.72 -11.32
C PRO A 313 18.44 -18.95 -9.89
N PRO A 314 17.12 -19.05 -9.64
CA PRO A 314 16.61 -19.47 -8.35
C PRO A 314 17.34 -20.74 -7.91
N SER A 315 17.80 -20.81 -6.65
CA SER A 315 18.49 -21.98 -6.14
C SER A 315 17.62 -23.20 -6.36
N SER A 316 18.11 -24.16 -7.17
CA SER A 316 17.47 -25.45 -7.38
C SER A 316 17.83 -26.45 -6.29
N ASP A 317 18.75 -26.07 -5.40
CA ASP A 317 19.06 -26.88 -4.25
C ASP A 317 17.85 -26.86 -3.30
N PRO A 318 17.35 -28.02 -2.88
CA PRO A 318 16.35 -28.04 -1.81
C PRO A 318 16.95 -27.24 -0.64
N GLU A 319 16.18 -26.29 -0.12
CA GLU A 319 16.58 -25.61 1.11
C GLU A 319 17.14 -26.67 2.05
N PRO A 320 18.36 -26.49 2.62
CA PRO A 320 18.89 -27.45 3.55
C PRO A 320 17.79 -27.69 4.57
N GLU A 321 17.39 -28.96 4.77
CA GLU A 321 16.41 -29.31 5.81
C GLU A 321 16.82 -28.54 7.07
N GLN A 322 16.11 -27.45 7.32
CA GLN A 322 16.31 -26.69 8.54
C GLN A 322 15.96 -27.67 9.65
N THR A 323 16.98 -28.24 10.29
CA THR A 323 16.78 -28.94 11.54
C THR A 323 16.13 -27.93 12.45
N LEU A 324 14.85 -28.16 12.73
CA LEU A 324 14.11 -27.33 13.68
C LEU A 324 14.97 -27.22 14.94
N PRO A 325 15.22 -26.00 15.45
CA PRO A 325 15.93 -25.83 16.70
C PRO A 325 15.25 -26.64 17.80
N GLU A 326 16.01 -27.09 18.80
CA GLU A 326 15.38 -27.71 19.97
C GLU A 326 14.39 -26.70 20.58
N LEU A 327 13.25 -27.17 21.07
CA LEU A 327 12.16 -26.33 21.60
C LEU A 327 12.62 -25.33 22.68
N ALA A 328 13.76 -25.57 23.31
CA ALA A 328 14.39 -24.70 24.32
C ALA A 328 15.20 -23.55 23.69
N ASP A 329 15.60 -23.68 22.43
CA ASP A 329 16.39 -22.70 21.68
C ASP A 329 15.54 -21.99 20.59
N ASP A 330 14.24 -22.29 20.53
CA ASP A 330 13.31 -21.71 19.58
C ASP A 330 12.96 -20.28 20.06
N ASP A 331 13.27 -19.30 19.22
CA ASP A 331 12.87 -17.91 19.44
C ASP A 331 11.40 -17.74 19.04
N LEU A 332 10.52 -17.93 20.02
CA LEU A 332 9.06 -17.79 19.83
C LEU A 332 8.63 -16.37 19.45
N ASP A 333 9.50 -15.37 19.63
CA ASP A 333 9.26 -13.98 19.24
C ASP A 333 9.86 -13.65 17.85
N ALA A 334 10.47 -14.64 17.17
CA ALA A 334 11.01 -14.45 15.83
C ALA A 334 9.91 -14.10 14.83
N ASP A 335 10.11 -13.03 14.07
CA ASP A 335 9.25 -12.68 12.94
C ASP A 335 9.48 -13.67 11.79
N LEU A 336 8.65 -14.69 11.72
CA LEU A 336 8.70 -15.76 10.70
C LEU A 336 8.02 -15.35 9.38
N VAL A 337 7.39 -14.17 9.32
CA VAL A 337 6.76 -13.68 8.09
C VAL A 337 7.86 -13.32 7.08
N PRO A 338 7.90 -13.97 5.89
CA PRO A 338 8.88 -13.66 4.88
C PRO A 338 8.80 -12.19 4.48
N LYS A 339 9.92 -11.47 4.58
CA LYS A 339 9.97 -10.08 4.11
C LYS A 339 9.79 -10.05 2.59
N ALA A 340 9.12 -9.02 2.08
CA ALA A 340 8.95 -8.83 0.64
C ALA A 340 10.28 -8.82 -0.13
N GLU A 341 11.38 -8.42 0.53
CA GLU A 341 12.74 -8.46 -0.01
C GLU A 341 13.29 -9.89 -0.21
N ALA A 342 12.79 -10.89 0.53
CA ALA A 342 13.27 -12.27 0.43
C ALA A 342 12.96 -12.91 -0.94
N SER A 343 11.96 -12.40 -1.65
CA SER A 343 11.59 -12.86 -2.99
C SER A 343 12.27 -12.10 -4.13
N LEU A 344 13.17 -11.15 -3.83
CA LEU A 344 13.89 -10.41 -4.88
C LEU A 344 14.87 -11.32 -5.62
N PRO A 345 15.05 -11.14 -6.96
CA PRO A 345 16.05 -11.85 -7.74
C PRO A 345 17.47 -11.59 -7.20
N VAL A 346 18.28 -12.63 -7.15
CA VAL A 346 19.68 -12.52 -6.74
C VAL A 346 20.51 -12.01 -7.93
N PRO A 347 21.15 -10.82 -7.84
CA PRO A 347 21.92 -10.26 -8.93
C PRO A 347 23.23 -11.00 -9.17
N ASP A 348 23.73 -11.00 -10.43
CA ASP A 348 25.14 -11.20 -10.71
C ASP A 348 25.84 -9.83 -10.61
N PRO A 349 26.70 -9.61 -9.58
CA PRO A 349 27.25 -8.29 -9.32
C PRO A 349 28.17 -7.79 -10.44
N ASP A 350 28.96 -8.69 -11.05
CA ASP A 350 29.93 -8.33 -12.06
C ASP A 350 29.24 -7.99 -13.39
N GLU A 351 28.24 -8.77 -13.77
CA GLU A 351 27.49 -8.56 -15.00
C GLU A 351 26.63 -7.29 -14.93
N ILE A 352 25.95 -7.03 -13.81
CA ILE A 352 25.19 -5.77 -13.63
C ILE A 352 26.14 -4.56 -13.59
N ALA A 353 27.31 -4.68 -12.94
CA ALA A 353 28.29 -3.60 -12.94
C ALA A 353 28.85 -3.32 -14.35
N ALA A 354 29.12 -4.35 -15.15
CA ALA A 354 29.53 -4.22 -16.55
C ALA A 354 28.43 -3.54 -17.38
N TRP A 355 27.20 -4.04 -17.28
CA TRP A 355 26.04 -3.43 -17.92
C TRP A 355 25.91 -1.94 -17.57
N TRP A 356 26.07 -1.59 -16.29
CA TRP A 356 26.01 -0.18 -15.86
C TRP A 356 27.11 0.67 -16.49
N GLN A 357 28.34 0.17 -16.56
CA GLN A 357 29.45 0.91 -17.20
C GLN A 357 29.16 1.21 -18.67
N GLU A 358 28.59 0.26 -19.41
CA GLU A 358 28.20 0.44 -20.81
C GLU A 358 27.05 1.42 -21.01
N ASN A 359 26.08 1.44 -20.09
CA ASN A 359 24.84 2.21 -20.21
C ASN A 359 24.86 3.54 -19.46
N ARG A 360 25.86 3.79 -18.60
CA ARG A 360 25.95 4.97 -17.72
C ARG A 360 25.80 6.29 -18.49
N SER A 361 26.34 6.39 -19.68
CA SER A 361 26.31 7.60 -20.51
C SER A 361 24.91 7.98 -21.01
N ASN A 362 23.93 7.08 -20.94
CA ASN A 362 22.54 7.33 -21.32
C ASN A 362 21.77 8.13 -20.26
N PHE A 363 22.36 8.33 -19.08
CA PHE A 363 21.69 8.94 -17.92
C PHE A 363 22.37 10.26 -17.52
N ASP A 364 21.64 11.36 -17.60
CA ASP A 364 22.08 12.68 -17.12
C ASP A 364 22.00 12.72 -15.58
N PRO A 365 23.11 12.98 -14.88
CA PRO A 365 23.08 13.02 -13.40
C PRO A 365 22.21 14.16 -12.83
N GLY A 366 21.87 15.17 -13.63
CA GLY A 366 20.98 16.27 -13.23
C GLY A 366 19.50 15.89 -13.23
N LEU A 367 19.12 14.82 -13.90
CA LEU A 367 17.72 14.40 -14.02
C LEU A 367 17.34 13.28 -13.04
N ARG A 368 16.04 13.14 -12.80
CA ARG A 368 15.43 11.95 -12.18
C ARG A 368 14.93 11.02 -13.28
N TYR A 369 14.97 9.71 -13.01
CA TYR A 369 14.52 8.65 -13.92
C TYR A 369 13.58 7.68 -13.21
N ILE A 370 12.69 7.07 -13.96
CA ILE A 370 11.88 5.92 -13.58
C ILE A 370 11.88 4.93 -14.75
N ALA A 371 12.26 3.69 -14.49
CA ALA A 371 12.32 2.63 -15.52
C ALA A 371 13.05 3.09 -16.80
N GLY A 372 14.21 3.74 -16.65
CA GLY A 372 15.05 4.21 -17.76
C GLY A 372 14.59 5.49 -18.48
N ARG A 373 13.44 6.02 -18.11
CA ARG A 373 12.87 7.23 -18.73
C ARG A 373 13.05 8.45 -17.84
N PRO A 374 13.29 9.65 -18.38
CA PRO A 374 13.21 10.88 -17.58
C PRO A 374 11.89 10.94 -16.83
N PHE A 375 11.96 11.24 -15.52
CA PHE A 375 10.81 11.18 -14.63
C PHE A 375 9.90 12.39 -14.86
N ASP A 376 8.89 12.20 -15.66
CA ASP A 376 7.81 13.15 -15.92
C ASP A 376 6.45 12.55 -15.55
N ARG A 377 5.37 13.27 -15.82
CA ARG A 377 4.00 12.81 -15.58
C ARG A 377 3.70 11.48 -16.28
N ASP A 378 4.08 11.35 -17.54
CA ASP A 378 3.71 10.19 -18.35
C ASP A 378 4.51 8.96 -17.91
N ALA A 379 5.77 9.13 -17.55
CA ALA A 379 6.59 8.08 -16.96
C ALA A 379 6.06 7.62 -15.58
N LEU A 380 5.53 8.55 -14.76
CA LEU A 380 4.91 8.24 -13.47
C LEU A 380 3.60 7.45 -13.65
N VAL A 381 2.74 7.86 -14.59
CA VAL A 381 1.49 7.15 -14.91
C VAL A 381 1.79 5.77 -15.50
N ASP A 382 2.78 5.67 -16.40
CA ASP A 382 3.23 4.39 -16.95
C ASP A 382 3.76 3.45 -15.85
N GLY A 383 4.50 3.99 -14.87
CA GLY A 383 4.92 3.25 -13.69
C GLY A 383 3.75 2.72 -12.87
N LEU A 384 2.64 3.46 -12.75
CA LEU A 384 1.44 2.99 -12.09
C LEU A 384 0.74 1.85 -12.84
N TRP A 385 0.88 1.76 -14.16
CA TRP A 385 0.39 0.63 -14.94
C TRP A 385 1.29 -0.60 -14.86
N ASN A 386 2.61 -0.41 -14.91
CA ASN A 386 3.56 -1.46 -15.26
C ASN A 386 4.59 -1.80 -14.17
N ALA A 387 4.77 -0.95 -13.15
CA ALA A 387 5.70 -1.25 -12.07
C ALA A 387 5.23 -2.43 -11.21
N PRO A 388 6.17 -3.14 -10.55
CA PRO A 388 5.84 -4.16 -9.56
C PRO A 388 4.88 -3.65 -8.50
N MET A 389 3.95 -4.51 -8.04
CA MET A 389 2.87 -4.13 -7.12
C MET A 389 3.38 -3.41 -5.89
N ARG A 390 4.47 -3.91 -5.25
CA ARG A 390 5.06 -3.29 -4.06
C ARG A 390 5.50 -1.83 -4.24
N ARG A 391 5.76 -1.38 -5.47
CA ARG A 391 6.23 -0.02 -5.75
C ARG A 391 5.11 0.97 -6.06
N ARG A 392 3.97 0.46 -6.50
CA ARG A 392 2.88 1.28 -7.05
C ARG A 392 2.25 2.23 -6.03
N HIS A 393 2.15 1.82 -4.76
CA HIS A 393 1.58 2.66 -3.72
C HIS A 393 2.41 3.94 -3.48
N VAL A 394 3.75 3.84 -3.60
CA VAL A 394 4.65 4.99 -3.50
C VAL A 394 4.52 5.91 -4.70
N LEU A 395 4.39 5.34 -5.91
CA LEU A 395 4.16 6.12 -7.12
C LEU A 395 2.80 6.85 -7.07
N ALA A 396 1.76 6.19 -6.54
CA ALA A 396 0.44 6.81 -6.34
C ALA A 396 0.50 7.96 -5.32
N PHE A 397 1.27 7.81 -4.24
CA PHE A 397 1.52 8.88 -3.29
C PHE A 397 2.21 10.07 -3.97
N GLU A 398 3.31 9.86 -4.70
CA GLU A 398 4.03 10.94 -5.40
C GLU A 398 3.13 11.64 -6.43
N LEU A 399 2.33 10.88 -7.19
CA LEU A 399 1.33 11.42 -8.10
C LEU A 399 0.34 12.34 -7.37
N GLY A 400 -0.23 11.85 -6.29
CA GLY A 400 -1.23 12.58 -5.51
C GLY A 400 -0.72 13.91 -4.97
N VAL A 401 0.47 13.91 -4.39
CA VAL A 401 1.12 15.12 -3.86
C VAL A 401 1.42 16.12 -4.99
N ARG A 402 2.02 15.66 -6.08
CA ARG A 402 2.47 16.53 -7.18
C ARG A 402 1.33 17.07 -8.04
N SER A 403 0.25 16.33 -8.17
CA SER A 403 -0.95 16.74 -8.91
C SER A 403 -1.90 17.61 -8.10
N GLY A 404 -1.71 17.68 -6.78
CA GLY A 404 -2.65 18.37 -5.87
C GLY A 404 -3.94 17.59 -5.64
N GLY A 405 -3.90 16.25 -5.71
CA GLY A 405 -5.02 15.40 -5.28
C GLY A 405 -5.50 14.34 -6.26
N ALA A 406 -4.78 14.05 -7.36
CA ALA A 406 -5.09 12.86 -8.15
C ALA A 406 -4.94 11.61 -7.28
N PHE A 407 -5.89 10.68 -7.42
CA PHE A 407 -5.98 9.53 -6.53
C PHE A 407 -6.04 8.22 -7.32
N VAL A 408 -5.21 7.27 -6.93
CA VAL A 408 -5.26 5.88 -7.35
C VAL A 408 -5.14 5.03 -6.10
N ASP A 409 -6.18 4.28 -5.77
CA ASP A 409 -6.12 3.27 -4.72
C ASP A 409 -5.48 2.00 -5.27
N THR A 410 -4.19 1.82 -5.02
CA THR A 410 -3.43 0.67 -5.50
C THR A 410 -3.79 -0.65 -4.81
N ARG A 411 -4.64 -0.62 -3.78
CA ARG A 411 -5.16 -1.80 -3.09
C ARG A 411 -6.61 -2.14 -3.47
N ALA A 412 -7.27 -1.29 -4.27
CA ALA A 412 -8.60 -1.58 -4.82
C ALA A 412 -8.56 -2.71 -5.84
N MET A 413 -9.74 -3.20 -6.23
CA MET A 413 -9.87 -4.15 -7.35
C MET A 413 -9.30 -3.55 -8.64
N CYS A 414 -8.68 -4.37 -9.49
CA CYS A 414 -8.01 -3.91 -10.72
C CYS A 414 -8.94 -3.11 -11.63
N ALA A 415 -10.20 -3.48 -11.72
CA ALA A 415 -11.20 -2.71 -12.46
C ALA A 415 -11.32 -1.26 -11.96
N THR A 416 -11.41 -1.06 -10.65
CA THR A 416 -11.44 0.27 -10.02
C THR A 416 -10.13 1.03 -10.25
N GLN A 417 -8.99 0.37 -10.08
CA GLN A 417 -7.68 0.98 -10.35
C GLN A 417 -7.57 1.46 -11.80
N LYS A 418 -8.01 0.66 -12.77
CA LYS A 418 -7.99 1.02 -14.19
C LYS A 418 -8.89 2.23 -14.51
N LEU A 419 -10.06 2.31 -13.89
CA LEU A 419 -10.93 3.48 -14.01
C LEU A 419 -10.25 4.75 -13.46
N GLN A 420 -9.60 4.64 -12.29
CA GLN A 420 -8.87 5.75 -11.68
C GLN A 420 -7.66 6.16 -12.53
N LEU A 421 -6.89 5.19 -13.05
CA LEU A 421 -5.77 5.44 -13.96
C LEU A 421 -6.22 6.11 -15.26
N GLY A 422 -7.32 5.66 -15.87
CA GLY A 422 -7.90 6.29 -17.07
C GLY A 422 -8.37 7.72 -16.81
N ALA A 423 -8.80 8.05 -15.61
CA ALA A 423 -9.17 9.42 -15.24
C ALA A 423 -7.97 10.38 -15.14
N LEU A 424 -6.74 9.85 -15.02
CA LEU A 424 -5.50 10.64 -14.97
C LEU A 424 -5.20 11.36 -16.28
N ASP A 425 -5.79 10.98 -17.40
CA ASP A 425 -5.64 11.69 -18.67
C ASP A 425 -6.01 13.17 -18.56
N ASN A 426 -6.89 13.50 -17.62
CA ASN A 426 -7.33 14.88 -17.34
C ASN A 426 -6.41 15.64 -16.37
N VAL A 427 -5.40 14.98 -15.77
CA VAL A 427 -4.44 15.61 -14.87
C VAL A 427 -3.43 16.42 -15.69
N GLY A 428 -3.32 17.69 -15.38
CA GLY A 428 -2.40 18.61 -16.07
C GLY A 428 -0.92 18.22 -15.93
N ARG A 429 -0.05 19.08 -16.44
CA ARG A 429 1.41 18.87 -16.35
C ARG A 429 1.86 18.84 -14.88
N ILE A 430 2.64 17.82 -14.54
CA ILE A 430 3.25 17.63 -13.22
C ILE A 430 4.76 17.79 -13.36
N ASP A 431 5.37 18.58 -12.48
CA ASP A 431 6.83 18.66 -12.38
C ASP A 431 7.33 17.59 -11.42
N CYS A 432 7.90 16.53 -11.98
CA CYS A 432 8.49 15.41 -11.23
C CYS A 432 10.00 15.61 -10.97
N GLN A 433 10.63 16.64 -11.53
CA GLN A 433 12.07 16.89 -11.41
C GLN A 433 12.44 17.75 -10.20
N GLN A 434 11.54 18.63 -9.75
CA GLN A 434 11.80 19.53 -8.63
C GLN A 434 11.34 18.95 -7.29
N GLY A 435 12.12 19.19 -6.23
CA GLY A 435 11.72 18.89 -4.85
C GLY A 435 10.71 19.92 -4.29
N LEU A 436 9.94 19.50 -3.26
CA LEU A 436 9.02 20.39 -2.55
C LEU A 436 9.74 21.52 -1.81
N SER A 437 10.99 21.33 -1.39
CA SER A 437 11.82 22.33 -0.73
C SER A 437 12.11 23.57 -1.59
N ALA A 438 11.83 23.49 -2.90
CA ALA A 438 12.00 24.61 -3.83
C ALA A 438 10.71 25.44 -4.03
N ARG A 439 9.62 25.07 -3.37
CA ARG A 439 8.32 25.76 -3.40
C ARG A 439 8.07 26.49 -2.09
#